data_6cfeb6f2e9547c684aec151aa3caac13
#
_entry.id   6cfeb6f2e9547c684aec151aa3caac13
#
_cell.length_a   1.000
_cell.length_b   1.000
_cell.length_c   1.000
_cell.angle_alpha   90.00
_cell.angle_beta   90.00
_cell.angle_gamma   90.00
#
_symmetry.space_group_name_H-M   'P 1'
#
loop_
_entity.id
_entity.type
_entity.pdbx_description
1 polymer ?
#
loop_
_entity_poly.entity_id
_entity_poly.type
_entity_poly.pdbx_seq_one_letter_code
_entity_poly.pdbx_strand_id
1 'polypeptide(L)'
;FETEMSCGANVLAMTSPCDEETALDRFAAALLVIDAAAAQNAPLPASAQVLPTPGPAACSIAQALFAPHTALPLQHAVGRTSAEYVWAYPPGVPLLAPGEVITPEFIAACTALAACGTRLHHTGLGGGSTLDVLP
;
A
#
# COMPACT_ATOMS: atom_id res chain seq x y z
N PHE A 1 -11.87 -17.05 -11.84
CA PHE A 1 -12.29 -15.79 -11.22
C PHE A 1 -11.06 -14.92 -11.00
N GLU A 2 -11.18 -13.65 -11.32
CA GLU A 2 -10.19 -12.64 -10.96
C GLU A 2 -10.72 -11.88 -9.74
N THR A 3 -9.88 -11.72 -8.74
CA THR A 3 -10.21 -10.95 -7.54
C THR A 3 -9.65 -9.54 -7.69
N GLU A 4 -10.29 -8.55 -7.07
CA GLU A 4 -9.83 -7.15 -7.09
C GLU A 4 -8.44 -7.02 -6.44
N MET A 5 -8.26 -7.67 -5.32
CA MET A 5 -6.96 -7.73 -4.66
C MET A 5 -6.83 -8.90 -3.69
N SER A 6 -5.60 -9.25 -3.39
CA SER A 6 -5.24 -10.18 -2.31
C SER A 6 -4.17 -9.51 -1.46
N CYS A 7 -4.39 -9.42 -0.14
CA CYS A 7 -3.47 -8.78 0.79
C CYS A 7 -3.48 -9.51 2.14
N GLY A 8 -2.34 -10.07 2.51
CA GLY A 8 -2.22 -10.89 3.71
C GLY A 8 -3.18 -12.08 3.70
N ALA A 9 -4.04 -12.18 4.70
CA ALA A 9 -5.05 -13.23 4.83
C ALA A 9 -6.41 -12.87 4.20
N ASN A 10 -6.50 -11.74 3.49
CA ASN A 10 -7.75 -11.24 2.93
C ASN A 10 -7.71 -11.24 1.41
N VAL A 11 -8.85 -11.55 0.81
CA VAL A 11 -9.10 -11.42 -0.61
C VAL A 11 -10.35 -10.56 -0.79
N LEU A 12 -10.30 -9.58 -1.67
CA LEU A 12 -11.43 -8.74 -2.04
C LEU A 12 -11.92 -9.14 -3.43
N ALA A 13 -13.20 -9.44 -3.53
CA ALA A 13 -13.89 -9.58 -4.79
C ALA A 13 -14.99 -8.52 -4.88
N MET A 14 -15.19 -7.96 -6.07
CA MET A 14 -16.27 -7.03 -6.34
C MET A 14 -17.36 -7.73 -7.13
N THR A 15 -18.61 -7.44 -6.79
CA THR A 15 -19.79 -7.88 -7.52
C THR A 15 -20.61 -6.66 -7.95
N SER A 16 -21.40 -6.82 -8.98
CA SER A 16 -22.25 -5.79 -9.53
C SER A 16 -23.67 -6.31 -9.78
N PRO A 17 -24.66 -5.44 -9.93
CA PRO A 17 -26.01 -5.85 -10.32
C PRO A 17 -26.09 -6.50 -11.71
N CYS A 18 -25.02 -6.43 -12.49
CA CYS A 18 -24.94 -7.04 -13.82
C CYS A 18 -24.35 -8.46 -13.81
N ASP A 19 -23.89 -8.94 -12.65
CA ASP A 19 -23.37 -10.30 -12.55
C ASP A 19 -24.51 -11.31 -12.60
N GLU A 20 -24.34 -12.37 -13.38
CA GLU A 20 -25.31 -13.45 -13.48
C GLU A 20 -25.32 -14.28 -12.18
N GLU A 21 -26.50 -14.69 -11.72
CA GLU A 21 -26.68 -15.52 -10.54
C GLU A 21 -25.85 -16.81 -10.62
N THR A 22 -25.79 -17.42 -11.80
CA THR A 22 -24.96 -18.62 -12.07
C THR A 22 -23.47 -18.37 -11.88
N ALA A 23 -22.97 -17.14 -12.10
CA ALA A 23 -21.59 -16.77 -11.83
C ALA A 23 -21.32 -16.66 -10.33
N LEU A 24 -22.26 -16.11 -9.57
CA LEU A 24 -22.19 -16.03 -8.12
C LEU A 24 -22.23 -17.41 -7.48
N ASP A 25 -23.10 -18.31 -7.96
CA ASP A 25 -23.16 -19.70 -7.49
C ASP A 25 -21.83 -20.43 -7.71
N ARG A 26 -21.24 -20.27 -8.89
CA ARG A 26 -19.92 -20.84 -9.21
C ARG A 26 -18.82 -20.27 -8.31
N PHE A 27 -18.89 -18.98 -8.00
CA PHE A 27 -17.94 -18.34 -7.10
C PHE A 27 -18.07 -18.89 -5.68
N ALA A 28 -19.29 -19.01 -5.18
CA ALA A 28 -19.56 -19.62 -3.85
C ALA A 28 -19.04 -21.06 -3.78
N ALA A 29 -19.30 -21.86 -4.83
CA ALA A 29 -18.80 -23.24 -4.90
C ALA A 29 -17.25 -23.29 -4.90
N ALA A 30 -16.59 -22.39 -5.61
CA ALA A 30 -15.14 -22.31 -5.62
C ALA A 30 -14.56 -21.95 -4.24
N LEU A 31 -15.21 -21.04 -3.51
CA LEU A 31 -14.81 -20.68 -2.14
C LEU A 31 -14.91 -21.87 -1.18
N LEU A 32 -15.98 -22.67 -1.27
CA LEU A 32 -16.14 -23.87 -0.44
C LEU A 32 -15.05 -24.92 -0.72
N VAL A 33 -14.63 -25.08 -1.98
CA VAL A 33 -13.52 -25.97 -2.34
C VAL A 33 -12.20 -25.48 -1.77
N ILE A 34 -11.95 -24.18 -1.84
CA ILE A 34 -10.72 -23.56 -1.30
C ILE A 34 -10.72 -23.68 0.24
N ASP A 35 -11.84 -23.41 0.90
CA ASP A 35 -11.98 -23.51 2.35
C ASP A 35 -11.68 -24.93 2.84
N ALA A 36 -12.26 -25.93 2.19
CA ALA A 36 -12.00 -27.34 2.52
C ALA A 36 -10.52 -27.74 2.34
N ALA A 37 -9.85 -27.20 1.33
CA ALA A 37 -8.43 -27.42 1.11
C ALA A 37 -7.56 -26.64 2.12
N ALA A 38 -7.95 -25.41 2.48
CA ALA A 38 -7.25 -24.56 3.43
C ALA A 38 -7.30 -25.13 4.86
N ALA A 39 -8.39 -25.75 5.26
CA ALA A 39 -8.54 -26.40 6.57
C ALA A 39 -7.49 -27.48 6.85
N GLN A 40 -6.83 -27.99 5.81
CA GLN A 40 -5.76 -29.00 5.90
C GLN A 40 -4.34 -28.40 5.98
N ASN A 41 -4.21 -27.08 5.80
CA ASN A 41 -2.93 -26.38 5.81
C ASN A 41 -2.74 -25.59 7.12
N ALA A 42 -1.49 -25.44 7.53
CA ALA A 42 -1.18 -24.61 8.69
C ALA A 42 -1.61 -23.15 8.43
N PRO A 43 -2.17 -22.46 9.43
CA PRO A 43 -2.54 -21.07 9.28
C PRO A 43 -1.32 -20.24 8.88
N LEU A 44 -1.48 -19.39 7.88
CA LEU A 44 -0.47 -18.41 7.51
C LEU A 44 -0.22 -17.49 8.73
N PRO A 45 1.04 -17.13 9.02
CA PRO A 45 1.30 -16.15 10.05
C PRO A 45 0.52 -14.87 9.72
N ALA A 46 -0.22 -14.36 10.70
CA ALA A 46 -0.95 -13.12 10.56
C ALA A 46 0.08 -11.99 10.32
N SER A 47 0.31 -11.65 9.06
CA SER A 47 1.03 -10.46 8.69
C SER A 47 0.07 -9.28 8.92
N ALA A 48 0.04 -8.76 10.12
CA ALA A 48 -0.56 -7.46 10.37
C ALA A 48 0.30 -6.44 9.61
N GLN A 49 -0.15 -6.03 8.43
CA GLN A 49 0.41 -4.84 7.80
C GLN A 49 0.06 -3.66 8.69
N VAL A 50 0.97 -3.29 9.55
CA VAL A 50 0.83 -2.07 10.34
C VAL A 50 1.11 -0.90 9.40
N LEU A 51 0.05 -0.21 9.02
CA LEU A 51 0.19 1.06 8.30
C LEU A 51 0.90 2.06 9.22
N PRO A 52 1.88 2.82 8.71
CA PRO A 52 2.53 3.83 9.54
C PRO A 52 1.53 4.91 9.95
N THR A 53 1.70 5.46 11.13
CA THR A 53 0.97 6.66 11.51
C THR A 53 1.45 7.82 10.64
N PRO A 54 0.55 8.61 10.03
CA PRO A 54 0.93 9.79 9.27
C PRO A 54 1.80 10.73 10.08
N GLY A 55 2.82 11.29 9.44
CA GLY A 55 3.66 12.32 10.05
C GLY A 55 2.89 13.65 10.22
N PRO A 56 3.41 14.59 11.02
CA PRO A 56 2.81 15.91 11.12
C PRO A 56 2.88 16.63 9.78
N ALA A 57 1.81 17.35 9.42
CA ALA A 57 1.79 18.19 8.22
C ALA A 57 2.63 19.45 8.46
N ALA A 58 3.67 19.65 7.67
CA ALA A 58 4.50 20.86 7.67
C ALA A 58 3.93 21.95 6.77
N CYS A 59 3.23 21.57 5.70
CA CYS A 59 2.55 22.49 4.78
C CYS A 59 1.38 21.76 4.10
N SER A 60 0.60 22.50 3.30
CA SER A 60 -0.48 21.88 2.53
C SER A 60 0.06 21.04 1.37
N ILE A 61 -0.73 20.03 0.94
CA ILE A 61 -0.41 19.18 -0.21
C ILE A 61 -0.11 20.05 -1.45
N ALA A 62 -0.93 21.06 -1.71
CA ALA A 62 -0.73 21.93 -2.87
C ALA A 62 0.60 22.71 -2.79
N GLN A 63 0.96 23.20 -1.62
CA GLN A 63 2.26 23.86 -1.43
C GLN A 63 3.42 22.93 -1.71
N ALA A 64 3.35 21.70 -1.18
CA ALA A 64 4.41 20.70 -1.37
C ALA A 64 4.56 20.26 -2.83
N LEU A 65 3.44 20.01 -3.54
CA LEU A 65 3.46 19.54 -4.93
C LEU A 65 4.05 20.54 -5.92
N PHE A 66 3.87 21.85 -5.65
CA PHE A 66 4.34 22.91 -6.56
C PHE A 66 5.64 23.58 -6.11
N ALA A 67 6.19 23.19 -4.96
CA ALA A 67 7.46 23.68 -4.48
C ALA A 67 8.65 23.04 -5.21
N PRO A 68 9.80 23.71 -5.29
CA PRO A 68 11.04 23.05 -5.65
C PRO A 68 11.31 21.85 -4.74
N HIS A 69 11.78 20.77 -5.30
CA HIS A 69 12.08 19.54 -4.53
C HIS A 69 13.38 18.90 -5.02
N THR A 70 13.91 17.98 -4.23
CA THR A 70 15.09 17.21 -4.55
C THR A 70 14.89 15.75 -4.13
N ALA A 71 15.44 14.84 -4.92
CA ALA A 71 15.39 13.42 -4.60
C ALA A 71 16.46 13.06 -3.57
N LEU A 72 16.06 12.43 -2.48
CA LEU A 72 16.97 11.88 -1.47
C LEU A 72 16.78 10.36 -1.37
N PRO A 73 17.86 9.61 -1.09
CA PRO A 73 17.74 8.22 -0.71
C PRO A 73 16.78 8.06 0.47
N LEU A 74 15.93 7.02 0.43
CA LEU A 74 14.87 6.77 1.41
C LEU A 74 15.36 6.91 2.87
N GLN A 75 16.55 6.37 3.16
CA GLN A 75 17.15 6.38 4.51
C GLN A 75 17.58 7.79 4.98
N HIS A 76 17.81 8.72 4.05
CA HIS A 76 18.23 10.09 4.34
C HIS A 76 17.07 11.09 4.34
N ALA A 77 15.86 10.60 4.08
CA ALA A 77 14.67 11.44 3.97
C ALA A 77 13.96 11.67 5.33
N VAL A 78 14.34 10.95 6.40
CA VAL A 78 13.73 11.11 7.72
C VAL A 78 13.86 12.56 8.21
N GLY A 79 12.76 13.11 8.71
CA GLY A 79 12.68 14.49 9.19
C GLY A 79 12.50 15.55 8.07
N ARG A 80 12.55 15.14 6.79
CA ARG A 80 12.27 16.03 5.67
C ARG A 80 10.77 16.03 5.38
N THR A 81 10.32 17.05 4.67
CA THR A 81 8.93 17.16 4.21
C THR A 81 8.79 16.54 2.84
N SER A 82 7.82 15.64 2.67
CA SER A 82 7.57 14.98 1.38
C SER A 82 7.03 15.95 0.34
N ALA A 83 7.49 15.81 -0.90
CA ALA A 83 6.94 16.48 -2.08
C ALA A 83 6.11 15.52 -2.95
N GLU A 84 5.97 14.26 -2.55
CA GLU A 84 5.30 13.23 -3.34
C GLU A 84 4.35 12.37 -2.50
N TYR A 85 3.44 11.67 -3.18
CA TYR A 85 2.69 10.56 -2.61
C TYR A 85 3.48 9.27 -2.71
N VAL A 86 3.40 8.46 -1.64
CA VAL A 86 3.85 7.06 -1.65
C VAL A 86 2.70 6.19 -1.19
N TRP A 87 2.41 5.11 -1.91
CA TRP A 87 1.38 4.15 -1.53
C TRP A 87 1.81 2.73 -1.84
N ALA A 88 1.24 1.77 -1.12
CA ALA A 88 1.36 0.35 -1.41
C ALA A 88 0.10 -0.13 -2.13
N TYR A 89 0.25 -0.95 -3.15
CA TYR A 89 -0.90 -1.60 -3.76
C TYR A 89 -0.73 -3.12 -3.75
N PRO A 90 -1.73 -3.85 -3.32
CA PRO A 90 -2.96 -3.47 -2.64
C PRO A 90 -2.74 -2.92 -1.22
N PRO A 91 -3.63 -2.10 -0.62
CA PRO A 91 -4.94 -1.68 -1.11
C PRO A 91 -4.95 -0.32 -1.83
N GLY A 92 -3.84 0.34 -2.04
CA GLY A 92 -3.79 1.66 -2.66
C GLY A 92 -3.96 2.84 -1.70
N VAL A 93 -3.87 2.59 -0.39
CA VAL A 93 -3.93 3.64 0.63
C VAL A 93 -2.60 4.39 0.65
N PRO A 94 -2.59 5.73 0.62
CA PRO A 94 -1.36 6.49 0.80
C PRO A 94 -0.72 6.20 2.15
N LEU A 95 0.58 5.92 2.11
CA LEU A 95 1.43 5.75 3.29
C LEU A 95 2.12 7.06 3.67
N LEU A 96 2.26 7.95 2.68
CA LEU A 96 2.87 9.28 2.80
C LEU A 96 2.19 10.21 1.80
N ALA A 97 1.85 11.42 2.25
CA ALA A 97 1.31 12.47 1.40
C ALA A 97 2.28 13.65 1.29
N PRO A 98 2.21 14.43 0.19
CA PRO A 98 2.99 15.66 0.09
C PRO A 98 2.66 16.62 1.23
N GLY A 99 3.68 17.26 1.79
CA GLY A 99 3.55 18.16 2.93
C GLY A 99 3.67 17.49 4.29
N GLU A 100 3.67 16.15 4.37
CA GLU A 100 3.92 15.42 5.61
C GLU A 100 5.42 15.28 5.89
N VAL A 101 5.77 15.32 7.17
CA VAL A 101 7.14 15.02 7.62
C VAL A 101 7.36 13.51 7.59
N ILE A 102 8.42 13.09 6.94
CA ILE A 102 8.81 11.69 6.82
C ILE A 102 9.32 11.18 8.16
N THR A 103 8.64 10.15 8.69
CA THR A 103 8.97 9.57 9.99
C THR A 103 9.82 8.30 9.87
N PRO A 104 10.57 7.91 10.93
CA PRO A 104 11.25 6.62 10.96
C PRO A 104 10.28 5.43 10.78
N GLU A 105 9.06 5.53 11.31
CA GLU A 105 8.01 4.51 11.21
C GLU A 105 7.57 4.31 9.76
N PHE A 106 7.46 5.38 8.99
CA PHE A 106 7.20 5.30 7.55
C PHE A 106 8.32 4.53 6.83
N ILE A 107 9.58 4.85 7.09
CA ILE A 107 10.73 4.14 6.47
C ILE A 107 10.72 2.65 6.84
N ALA A 108 10.45 2.34 8.11
CA ALA A 108 10.35 0.95 8.57
C ALA A 108 9.21 0.20 7.87
N ALA A 109 8.04 0.83 7.72
CA ALA A 109 6.90 0.26 7.01
C ALA A 109 7.22 -0.01 5.53
N CYS A 110 7.86 0.94 4.83
CA CYS A 110 8.29 0.75 3.45
C CYS A 110 9.25 -0.44 3.31
N THR A 111 10.20 -0.55 4.22
CA THR A 111 11.18 -1.66 4.23
C THR A 111 10.49 -3.01 4.46
N ALA A 112 9.56 -3.08 5.42
CA ALA A 112 8.81 -4.29 5.72
C ALA A 112 7.91 -4.71 4.55
N LEU A 113 7.21 -3.76 3.92
CA LEU A 113 6.37 -4.03 2.75
C LEU A 113 7.19 -4.54 1.57
N ALA A 114 8.34 -3.92 1.29
CA ALA A 114 9.23 -4.37 0.24
C ALA A 114 9.78 -5.79 0.51
N ALA A 115 10.12 -6.12 1.75
CA ALA A 115 10.56 -7.46 2.16
C ALA A 115 9.45 -8.52 1.98
N CYS A 116 8.17 -8.13 2.08
CA CYS A 116 7.02 -8.99 1.79
C CYS A 116 6.67 -9.06 0.30
N GLY A 117 7.46 -8.45 -0.58
CA GLY A 117 7.21 -8.42 -2.02
C GLY A 117 6.12 -7.43 -2.45
N THR A 118 5.64 -6.57 -1.55
CA THR A 118 4.65 -5.54 -1.89
C THR A 118 5.34 -4.41 -2.65
N ARG A 119 4.77 -4.05 -3.81
CA ARG A 119 5.28 -2.95 -4.61
C ARG A 119 4.85 -1.62 -4.00
N LEU A 120 5.82 -0.74 -3.79
CA LEU A 120 5.58 0.66 -3.46
C LEU A 120 5.47 1.47 -4.77
N HIS A 121 4.50 2.36 -4.79
CA HIS A 121 4.25 3.29 -5.88
C HIS A 121 4.51 4.71 -5.41
N HIS A 122 5.01 5.54 -6.32
CA HIS A 122 5.43 6.90 -6.07
C HIS A 122 4.86 7.82 -7.15
N THR A 123 4.54 9.06 -6.81
CA THR A 123 4.28 10.09 -7.82
C THR A 123 5.57 10.75 -8.32
N GLY A 124 6.65 10.68 -7.54
CA GLY A 124 7.96 11.15 -7.93
C GLY A 124 8.64 10.24 -8.97
N LEU A 125 9.65 10.77 -9.64
CA LEU A 125 10.35 10.08 -10.74
C LEU A 125 11.47 9.16 -10.25
N GLY A 126 11.84 9.20 -8.98
CA GLY A 126 13.00 8.51 -8.42
C GLY A 126 12.87 7.00 -8.21
N GLY A 127 11.67 6.44 -8.33
CA GLY A 127 11.40 4.98 -8.33
C GLY A 127 11.92 4.21 -7.12
N GLY A 128 11.16 4.14 -6.04
CA GLY A 128 11.29 3.16 -4.94
C GLY A 128 12.50 3.23 -4.02
N SER A 129 13.62 3.78 -4.46
CA SER A 129 14.85 3.92 -3.66
C SER A 129 15.11 5.35 -3.18
N THR A 130 14.42 6.32 -3.74
CA THR A 130 14.52 7.74 -3.40
C THR A 130 13.13 8.32 -3.12
N LEU A 131 13.11 9.43 -2.38
CA LEU A 131 11.93 10.24 -2.13
C LEU A 131 12.17 11.67 -2.57
N ASP A 132 11.19 12.27 -3.23
CA ASP A 132 11.19 13.70 -3.51
C ASP A 132 10.79 14.46 -2.25
N VAL A 133 11.67 15.34 -1.80
CA VAL A 133 11.50 16.13 -0.57
C VAL A 133 11.69 17.61 -0.81
N LEU A 134 11.05 18.43 0.02
CA LEU A 134 11.27 19.88 0.03
C LEU A 134 12.69 20.21 0.52
N PRO A 135 13.26 21.34 0.10
CA PRO A 135 14.59 21.80 0.48
C PRO A 135 14.81 21.94 1.98
#